data_cc1398e7c3a21d20af1bbab1cc1c112c
#
_entry.id   cc1398e7c3a21d20af1bbab1cc1c112c
#
_cell.length_a   1.000
_cell.length_b   1.000
_cell.length_c   1.000
_cell.angle_alpha   90.00
_cell.angle_beta   90.00
_cell.angle_gamma   90.00
#
_symmetry.space_group_name_H-M   'P 1'
#
loop_
_entity.id
_entity.type
_entity.pdbx_description
1 polymer ?
#
loop_
_entity_poly.entity_id
_entity_poly.type
_entity_poly.pdbx_seq_one_letter_code
_entity_poly.pdbx_strand_id
1 'polypeptide(L)'
;MSDKSDIFKEAELKGVKNIILIASGKGGVGKSTVASSLAIAFSREGYKTGLLDSDLYGPSIPILFDIEKERPQVRKEEDKDIMIPVNKYGVKIMSIGFLMNSEDAVIWRGPMASNALNQLLTLTDWGNLDYLIVDMPPGTGDINITLAQKLKRAQGIIVITPQKLAVSDGVKAANMFRNKNLNVDLLGVAENMSYFVPAKHPDEKYYVFGSGGGKQLAERTHTELLAQIPMIQDVCELTDKGQNLFHSENELLINAFQSFATKIVEKTMKEEESG
;
A
#
# COMPACT_ATOMS: atom_id res chain seq x y z
N MET A 1 -16.35 9.44 27.94
CA MET A 1 -16.01 8.00 27.82
C MET A 1 -16.45 7.56 26.45
N SER A 2 -15.54 7.56 25.46
CA SER A 2 -15.85 7.03 24.12
C SER A 2 -16.06 5.53 24.25
N ASP A 3 -17.19 5.07 23.77
CA ASP A 3 -17.61 3.67 23.85
C ASP A 3 -16.58 2.79 23.11
N LYS A 4 -16.05 1.78 23.80
CA LYS A 4 -15.10 0.81 23.21
C LYS A 4 -15.67 0.09 21.99
N SER A 5 -16.99 0.13 21.79
CA SER A 5 -17.69 -0.46 20.64
C SER A 5 -17.41 0.27 19.32
N ASP A 6 -17.08 1.58 19.35
CA ASP A 6 -16.83 2.36 18.12
C ASP A 6 -15.45 2.11 17.49
N ILE A 7 -14.48 1.61 18.27
CA ILE A 7 -13.13 1.35 17.76
C ILE A 7 -13.11 0.22 16.70
N PHE A 8 -14.05 -0.72 16.77
CA PHE A 8 -14.13 -1.88 15.89
C PHE A 8 -15.26 -1.80 14.85
N LYS A 9 -15.96 -0.66 14.79
CA LYS A 9 -17.00 -0.48 13.79
C LYS A 9 -16.40 -0.40 12.41
N GLU A 10 -16.99 -1.14 11.44
CA GLU A 10 -16.58 -1.13 10.06
C GLU A 10 -16.60 0.28 9.48
N ALA A 11 -15.54 0.66 8.78
CA ALA A 11 -15.49 1.91 8.04
C ALA A 11 -16.22 1.72 6.71
N GLU A 12 -17.41 2.31 6.59
CA GLU A 12 -18.13 2.34 5.32
C GLU A 12 -17.52 3.41 4.41
N LEU A 13 -16.64 2.99 3.50
CA LEU A 13 -16.03 3.86 2.49
C LEU A 13 -16.98 3.96 1.28
N LYS A 14 -17.99 4.84 1.40
CA LYS A 14 -18.96 5.07 0.33
C LYS A 14 -18.27 5.49 -0.96
N GLY A 15 -18.59 4.84 -2.08
CA GLY A 15 -18.06 5.16 -3.39
C GLY A 15 -16.69 4.52 -3.71
N VAL A 16 -16.07 3.78 -2.79
CA VAL A 16 -14.86 3.01 -3.05
C VAL A 16 -15.25 1.58 -3.44
N LYS A 17 -14.86 1.15 -4.66
CA LYS A 17 -15.19 -0.18 -5.18
C LYS A 17 -14.25 -1.25 -4.61
N ASN A 18 -12.96 -1.09 -4.81
CA ASN A 18 -11.94 -2.06 -4.42
C ASN A 18 -10.96 -1.43 -3.42
N ILE A 19 -10.62 -2.15 -2.36
CA ILE A 19 -9.65 -1.74 -1.35
C ILE A 19 -8.53 -2.77 -1.32
N ILE A 20 -7.31 -2.33 -1.60
CA ILE A 20 -6.12 -3.19 -1.66
C ILE A 20 -5.18 -2.84 -0.51
N LEU A 21 -4.99 -3.76 0.41
CA LEU A 21 -4.05 -3.64 1.53
C LEU A 21 -2.65 -4.10 1.08
N ILE A 22 -1.70 -3.20 1.07
CA ILE A 22 -0.30 -3.52 0.80
C ILE A 22 0.41 -3.74 2.12
N ALA A 23 0.76 -4.98 2.41
CA ALA A 23 1.36 -5.38 3.67
C ALA A 23 2.73 -6.03 3.48
N SER A 24 3.52 -6.04 4.54
CA SER A 24 4.80 -6.76 4.59
C SER A 24 5.05 -7.30 5.99
N GLY A 25 5.71 -8.44 6.09
CA GLY A 25 6.06 -9.03 7.38
C GLY A 25 7.19 -8.30 8.12
N LYS A 26 7.96 -7.44 7.44
CA LYS A 26 9.05 -6.62 8.01
C LYS A 26 9.22 -5.32 7.25
N GLY A 27 9.92 -4.35 7.86
CA GLY A 27 10.33 -3.11 7.21
C GLY A 27 11.46 -3.32 6.18
N GLY A 28 11.65 -2.33 5.30
CA GLY A 28 12.77 -2.30 4.34
C GLY A 28 12.59 -3.16 3.08
N VAL A 29 11.42 -3.73 2.83
CA VAL A 29 11.12 -4.49 1.59
C VAL A 29 10.65 -3.59 0.43
N GLY A 30 10.54 -2.29 0.64
CA GLY A 30 10.05 -1.33 -0.35
C GLY A 30 8.52 -1.32 -0.50
N LYS A 31 7.77 -1.69 0.55
CA LYS A 31 6.31 -1.72 0.58
C LYS A 31 5.68 -0.42 0.07
N SER A 32 6.07 0.73 0.64
CA SER A 32 5.52 2.04 0.29
C SER A 32 5.86 2.46 -1.14
N THR A 33 7.07 2.12 -1.63
CA THR A 33 7.44 2.32 -3.04
C THR A 33 6.55 1.48 -3.97
N VAL A 34 6.26 0.24 -3.58
CA VAL A 34 5.35 -0.64 -4.35
C VAL A 34 3.92 -0.09 -4.32
N ALA A 35 3.42 0.33 -3.15
CA ALA A 35 2.08 0.90 -2.99
C ALA A 35 1.90 2.18 -3.83
N SER A 36 2.85 3.12 -3.75
CA SER A 36 2.81 4.37 -4.51
C SER A 36 2.89 4.15 -6.02
N SER A 37 3.80 3.29 -6.46
CA SER A 37 3.95 3.00 -7.89
C SER A 37 2.74 2.26 -8.47
N LEU A 38 2.15 1.34 -7.70
CA LEU A 38 0.91 0.66 -8.09
C LEU A 38 -0.26 1.65 -8.20
N ALA A 39 -0.40 2.58 -7.25
CA ALA A 39 -1.44 3.61 -7.30
C ALA A 39 -1.31 4.50 -8.55
N ILE A 40 -0.07 4.86 -8.91
CA ILE A 40 0.19 5.63 -10.12
C ILE A 40 -0.08 4.78 -11.37
N ALA A 41 0.27 3.48 -11.37
CA ALA A 41 -0.03 2.58 -12.47
C ALA A 41 -1.55 2.54 -12.75
N PHE A 42 -2.37 2.33 -11.72
CA PHE A 42 -3.83 2.38 -11.86
C PHE A 42 -4.34 3.71 -12.39
N SER A 43 -3.82 4.84 -11.87
CA SER A 43 -4.20 6.16 -12.35
C SER A 43 -3.86 6.36 -13.84
N ARG A 44 -2.71 5.86 -14.29
CA ARG A 44 -2.30 5.93 -15.71
C ARG A 44 -3.16 5.06 -16.63
N GLU A 45 -3.68 3.96 -16.13
CA GLU A 45 -4.66 3.10 -16.83
C GLU A 45 -6.08 3.69 -16.83
N GLY A 46 -6.27 4.87 -16.23
CA GLY A 46 -7.55 5.59 -16.22
C GLY A 46 -8.46 5.26 -15.03
N TYR A 47 -8.03 4.43 -14.07
CA TYR A 47 -8.79 4.15 -12.87
C TYR A 47 -8.73 5.31 -11.87
N LYS A 48 -9.87 5.66 -11.28
CA LYS A 48 -9.95 6.62 -10.17
C LYS A 48 -9.32 6.00 -8.94
N THR A 49 -8.14 6.49 -8.55
CA THR A 49 -7.29 5.85 -7.56
C THR A 49 -7.07 6.74 -6.34
N GLY A 50 -7.17 6.13 -5.16
CA GLY A 50 -6.74 6.70 -3.89
C GLY A 50 -5.56 5.93 -3.30
N LEU A 51 -4.75 6.63 -2.50
CA LEU A 51 -3.65 6.06 -1.74
C LEU A 51 -3.71 6.57 -0.30
N LEU A 52 -3.84 5.65 0.65
CA LEU A 52 -3.78 5.94 2.08
C LEU A 52 -2.47 5.40 2.66
N ASP A 53 -1.65 6.31 3.19
CA ASP A 53 -0.48 5.98 3.99
C ASP A 53 -0.89 5.87 5.46
N SER A 54 -0.84 4.68 5.99
CA SER A 54 -1.18 4.37 7.38
C SER A 54 0.03 3.97 8.24
N ASP A 55 1.27 4.13 7.73
CA ASP A 55 2.49 3.82 8.46
C ASP A 55 2.82 4.95 9.47
N LEU A 56 2.38 4.76 10.71
CA LEU A 56 2.59 5.72 11.79
C LEU A 56 4.05 5.94 12.18
N TYR A 57 4.90 4.96 11.93
CA TYR A 57 6.29 4.98 12.37
C TYR A 57 7.25 5.54 11.34
N GLY A 58 6.81 5.58 10.08
CA GLY A 58 7.62 6.09 8.98
C GLY A 58 6.77 6.45 7.77
N PRO A 59 5.87 7.47 7.91
CA PRO A 59 5.02 7.86 6.80
C PRO A 59 5.88 8.38 5.65
N SER A 60 5.99 7.58 4.60
CA SER A 60 6.91 7.82 3.50
C SER A 60 6.24 8.30 2.22
N ILE A 61 4.93 8.13 2.09
CA ILE A 61 4.19 8.55 0.90
C ILE A 61 4.32 10.05 0.61
N PRO A 62 4.24 10.97 1.59
CA PRO A 62 4.45 12.39 1.31
C PRO A 62 5.82 12.69 0.70
N ILE A 63 6.87 11.98 1.14
CA ILE A 63 8.23 12.11 0.59
C ILE A 63 8.28 11.58 -0.84
N LEU A 64 7.75 10.38 -1.08
CA LEU A 64 7.73 9.72 -2.39
C LEU A 64 6.98 10.52 -3.46
N PHE A 65 6.08 11.41 -3.05
CA PHE A 65 5.30 12.27 -3.94
C PHE A 65 5.75 13.73 -3.94
N ASP A 66 6.78 14.11 -3.19
CA ASP A 66 7.20 15.51 -2.99
C ASP A 66 6.02 16.43 -2.59
N ILE A 67 5.33 16.01 -1.53
CA ILE A 67 4.16 16.71 -0.96
C ILE A 67 4.25 16.84 0.58
N GLU A 68 5.44 16.74 1.17
CA GLU A 68 5.63 16.82 2.62
C GLU A 68 5.16 18.16 3.22
N LYS A 69 5.22 19.22 2.42
CA LYS A 69 4.80 20.57 2.80
C LYS A 69 3.31 20.81 2.56
N GLU A 70 2.64 19.93 1.84
CA GLU A 70 1.22 20.05 1.60
C GLU A 70 0.41 19.60 2.81
N ARG A 71 -0.79 20.15 2.92
CA ARG A 71 -1.76 19.75 3.95
C ARG A 71 -3.12 19.57 3.31
N PRO A 72 -3.87 18.54 3.68
CA PRO A 72 -5.25 18.36 3.24
C PRO A 72 -6.07 19.60 3.60
N GLN A 73 -6.88 20.05 2.68
CA GLN A 73 -7.87 21.06 2.98
C GLN A 73 -8.98 20.45 3.84
N VAL A 74 -9.60 21.25 4.69
CA VAL A 74 -10.70 20.79 5.53
C VAL A 74 -11.97 21.57 5.13
N ARG A 75 -13.03 20.81 4.83
CA ARG A 75 -14.38 21.35 4.59
C ARG A 75 -15.28 20.98 5.75
N LYS A 76 -16.02 21.97 6.25
CA LYS A 76 -17.04 21.70 7.26
C LYS A 76 -18.31 21.20 6.60
N GLU A 77 -18.78 20.04 7.02
CA GLU A 77 -20.08 19.48 6.65
C GLU A 77 -20.84 19.16 7.93
N GLU A 78 -21.92 19.90 8.18
CA GLU A 78 -22.69 19.81 9.41
C GLU A 78 -21.77 19.98 10.64
N ASP A 79 -21.62 18.94 11.47
CA ASP A 79 -20.76 18.92 12.66
C ASP A 79 -19.42 18.19 12.44
N LYS A 80 -19.04 17.90 11.18
CA LYS A 80 -17.83 17.13 10.84
C LYS A 80 -16.84 17.95 10.01
N ASP A 81 -15.59 17.81 10.33
CA ASP A 81 -14.48 18.32 9.52
C ASP A 81 -14.07 17.23 8.52
N ILE A 82 -14.39 17.42 7.24
CA ILE A 82 -14.07 16.48 6.17
C ILE A 82 -12.76 16.89 5.50
N MET A 83 -11.81 15.99 5.45
CA MET A 83 -10.51 16.19 4.83
C MET A 83 -10.59 15.94 3.33
N ILE A 84 -10.08 16.89 2.55
CA ILE A 84 -9.95 16.78 1.09
C ILE A 84 -8.55 16.24 0.79
N PRO A 85 -8.41 15.07 0.16
CA PRO A 85 -7.10 14.47 -0.11
C PRO A 85 -6.28 15.33 -1.07
N VAL A 86 -4.96 15.32 -0.89
CA VAL A 86 -4.02 15.93 -1.83
C VAL A 86 -4.05 15.14 -3.14
N ASN A 87 -4.04 15.84 -4.28
CA ASN A 87 -4.01 15.19 -5.58
C ASN A 87 -2.63 15.35 -6.23
N LYS A 88 -1.97 14.25 -6.53
CA LYS A 88 -0.70 14.25 -7.25
C LYS A 88 -0.67 13.06 -8.22
N TYR A 89 -0.22 13.29 -9.45
CA TYR A 89 -0.18 12.27 -10.51
C TYR A 89 -1.53 11.57 -10.78
N GLY A 90 -2.65 12.27 -10.55
CA GLY A 90 -3.99 11.72 -10.70
C GLY A 90 -4.45 10.79 -9.56
N VAL A 91 -3.64 10.67 -8.50
CA VAL A 91 -3.95 9.88 -7.30
C VAL A 91 -4.41 10.80 -6.17
N LYS A 92 -5.52 10.47 -5.51
CA LYS A 92 -5.96 11.11 -4.27
C LYS A 92 -5.19 10.54 -3.10
N ILE A 93 -4.40 11.37 -2.41
CA ILE A 93 -3.46 10.93 -1.37
C ILE A 93 -3.88 11.46 -0.01
N MET A 94 -3.93 10.55 0.96
CA MET A 94 -4.04 10.88 2.36
C MET A 94 -2.93 10.13 3.13
N SER A 95 -2.25 10.81 4.04
CA SER A 95 -1.20 10.22 4.86
C SER A 95 -1.37 10.63 6.31
N ILE A 96 -1.06 9.71 7.20
CA ILE A 96 -0.90 10.02 8.62
C ILE A 96 0.19 11.07 8.85
N GLY A 97 1.18 11.14 7.94
CA GLY A 97 2.24 12.13 7.95
C GLY A 97 1.73 13.58 7.82
N PHE A 98 0.58 13.81 7.20
CA PHE A 98 -0.02 15.15 7.13
C PHE A 98 -0.56 15.65 8.48
N LEU A 99 -0.85 14.75 9.40
CA LEU A 99 -1.34 15.05 10.75
C LEU A 99 -0.20 15.17 11.76
N MET A 100 1.04 14.93 11.34
CA MET A 100 2.23 15.01 12.17
C MET A 100 2.96 16.32 11.90
N ASN A 101 3.42 16.98 12.96
CA ASN A 101 4.39 18.06 12.81
C ASN A 101 5.79 17.44 12.77
N SER A 102 6.61 17.83 11.81
CA SER A 102 7.97 17.30 11.59
C SER A 102 8.93 17.50 12.78
N GLU A 103 8.59 18.39 13.72
CA GLU A 103 9.41 18.71 14.90
C GLU A 103 8.92 17.99 16.18
N ASP A 104 7.73 17.43 16.16
CA ASP A 104 7.17 16.74 17.33
C ASP A 104 7.45 15.23 17.22
N ALA A 105 8.29 14.73 18.14
CA ALA A 105 8.37 13.31 18.40
C ALA A 105 7.04 12.84 19.06
N VAL A 106 5.98 12.74 18.24
CA VAL A 106 4.67 12.28 18.75
C VAL A 106 4.79 10.82 19.11
N ILE A 107 4.78 10.52 20.39
CA ILE A 107 4.69 9.15 20.87
C ILE A 107 3.25 8.68 20.66
N TRP A 108 3.00 8.05 19.55
CA TRP A 108 1.70 7.45 19.26
C TRP A 108 1.42 6.28 20.22
N ARG A 109 0.51 6.51 21.14
CA ARG A 109 -0.03 5.42 21.96
C ARG A 109 -1.15 4.74 21.18
N GLY A 110 -1.28 3.41 21.32
CA GLY A 110 -2.21 2.61 20.52
C GLY A 110 -3.61 3.22 20.31
N PRO A 111 -4.31 3.71 21.34
CA PRO A 111 -5.63 4.35 21.16
C PRO A 111 -5.60 5.62 20.29
N MET A 112 -4.56 6.45 20.42
CA MET A 112 -4.42 7.67 19.63
C MET A 112 -4.17 7.33 18.15
N ALA A 113 -3.30 6.36 17.91
CA ALA A 113 -2.99 5.85 16.58
C ALA A 113 -4.24 5.31 15.88
N SER A 114 -4.99 4.45 16.56
CA SER A 114 -6.22 3.86 16.03
C SER A 114 -7.28 4.93 15.73
N ASN A 115 -7.38 5.98 16.57
CA ASN A 115 -8.31 7.07 16.34
C ASN A 115 -7.91 7.94 15.14
N ALA A 116 -6.63 8.28 15.00
CA ALA A 116 -6.13 9.05 13.85
C ALA A 116 -6.36 8.29 12.54
N LEU A 117 -6.04 6.99 12.50
CA LEU A 117 -6.31 6.15 11.33
C LEU A 117 -7.81 6.04 11.02
N ASN A 118 -8.65 5.96 12.06
CA ASN A 118 -10.09 5.97 11.86
C ASN A 118 -10.57 7.29 11.23
N GLN A 119 -10.05 8.43 11.68
CA GLN A 119 -10.36 9.73 11.08
C GLN A 119 -9.90 9.79 9.61
N LEU A 120 -8.69 9.36 9.30
CA LEU A 120 -8.18 9.30 7.93
C LEU A 120 -9.05 8.42 7.01
N LEU A 121 -9.59 7.34 7.52
CA LEU A 121 -10.48 6.47 6.76
C LEU A 121 -11.86 7.10 6.57
N THR A 122 -12.47 7.59 7.65
CA THR A 122 -13.90 7.93 7.67
C THR A 122 -14.22 9.41 7.41
N LEU A 123 -13.25 10.31 7.63
CA LEU A 123 -13.40 11.75 7.42
C LEU A 123 -12.65 12.27 6.19
N THR A 124 -12.18 11.38 5.32
CA THR A 124 -11.60 11.76 4.03
C THR A 124 -12.66 11.70 2.93
N ASP A 125 -12.75 12.76 2.14
CA ASP A 125 -13.59 12.81 0.93
C ASP A 125 -12.94 12.02 -0.21
N TRP A 126 -13.03 10.71 -0.14
CA TRP A 126 -12.53 9.85 -1.21
C TRP A 126 -13.34 10.01 -2.50
N GLY A 127 -14.63 10.36 -2.39
CA GLY A 127 -15.56 10.35 -3.52
C GLY A 127 -15.67 8.97 -4.16
N ASN A 128 -15.87 8.94 -5.48
CA ASN A 128 -15.93 7.67 -6.21
C ASN A 128 -14.52 7.24 -6.63
N LEU A 129 -14.07 6.10 -6.11
CA LEU A 129 -12.79 5.46 -6.46
C LEU A 129 -13.05 4.07 -7.03
N ASP A 130 -12.27 3.70 -8.05
CA ASP A 130 -12.20 2.33 -8.53
C ASP A 130 -11.28 1.50 -7.62
N TYR A 131 -10.17 2.09 -7.16
CA TYR A 131 -9.21 1.45 -6.25
C TYR A 131 -8.78 2.41 -5.14
N LEU A 132 -8.77 1.92 -3.90
CA LEU A 132 -8.08 2.53 -2.78
C LEU A 132 -6.94 1.62 -2.35
N ILE A 133 -5.71 2.07 -2.54
CA ILE A 133 -4.51 1.39 -2.08
C ILE A 133 -4.22 1.86 -0.65
N VAL A 134 -4.03 0.92 0.27
CA VAL A 134 -3.69 1.21 1.67
C VAL A 134 -2.28 0.70 1.95
N ASP A 135 -1.35 1.61 2.14
CA ASP A 135 0.01 1.30 2.58
C ASP A 135 0.01 1.05 4.09
N MET A 136 0.12 -0.21 4.49
CA MET A 136 0.01 -0.63 5.89
C MET A 136 1.33 -0.44 6.65
N PRO A 137 1.32 -0.29 7.97
CA PRO A 137 2.53 -0.39 8.77
C PRO A 137 3.24 -1.74 8.55
N PRO A 138 4.57 -1.80 8.66
CA PRO A 138 5.29 -3.07 8.54
C PRO A 138 4.99 -4.01 9.70
N GLY A 139 5.04 -5.32 9.46
CA GLY A 139 4.81 -6.36 10.47
C GLY A 139 3.34 -6.76 10.62
N THR A 140 3.02 -7.35 11.77
CA THR A 140 1.70 -7.94 12.06
C THR A 140 1.14 -7.45 13.40
N GLY A 141 1.40 -6.20 13.74
CA GLY A 141 0.98 -5.59 15.01
C GLY A 141 -0.50 -5.20 15.05
N ASP A 142 -0.94 -4.74 16.22
CA ASP A 142 -2.34 -4.39 16.51
C ASP A 142 -2.95 -3.37 15.54
N ILE A 143 -2.13 -2.45 15.02
CA ILE A 143 -2.58 -1.44 14.06
C ILE A 143 -2.99 -2.10 12.74
N ASN A 144 -2.20 -3.06 12.25
CA ASN A 144 -2.52 -3.83 11.04
C ASN A 144 -3.82 -4.62 11.21
N ILE A 145 -3.99 -5.24 12.37
CA ILE A 145 -5.21 -5.96 12.73
C ILE A 145 -6.42 -5.02 12.75
N THR A 146 -6.27 -3.86 13.39
CA THR A 146 -7.35 -2.86 13.47
C THR A 146 -7.76 -2.34 12.08
N LEU A 147 -6.79 -2.03 11.21
CA LEU A 147 -7.06 -1.61 9.83
C LEU A 147 -7.81 -2.68 9.05
N ALA A 148 -7.33 -3.92 9.10
CA ALA A 148 -7.96 -5.05 8.42
C ALA A 148 -9.40 -5.31 8.93
N GLN A 149 -9.64 -5.18 10.24
CA GLN A 149 -10.99 -5.29 10.82
C GLN A 149 -11.96 -4.21 10.35
N LYS A 150 -11.45 -2.99 10.15
CA LYS A 150 -12.26 -1.86 9.67
C LYS A 150 -12.58 -1.94 8.19
N LEU A 151 -11.74 -2.60 7.41
CA LEU A 151 -11.82 -2.67 5.94
C LEU A 151 -12.18 -4.09 5.49
N LYS A 152 -13.34 -4.58 5.91
CA LYS A 152 -13.78 -5.99 5.71
C LYS A 152 -13.89 -6.46 4.27
N ARG A 153 -14.01 -5.56 3.29
CA ARG A 153 -14.05 -5.90 1.85
C ARG A 153 -12.67 -5.75 1.21
N ALA A 154 -11.65 -5.50 2.02
CA ALA A 154 -10.32 -5.32 1.49
C ALA A 154 -9.68 -6.65 1.12
N GLN A 155 -8.83 -6.59 0.10
CA GLN A 155 -8.01 -7.70 -0.36
C GLN A 155 -6.54 -7.40 -0.09
N GLY A 156 -5.75 -8.42 0.26
CA GLY A 156 -4.37 -8.25 0.69
C GLY A 156 -3.36 -8.61 -0.40
N ILE A 157 -2.27 -7.85 -0.47
CA ILE A 157 -1.07 -8.19 -1.23
C ILE A 157 0.11 -8.16 -0.27
N ILE A 158 0.92 -9.23 -0.27
CA ILE A 158 2.12 -9.30 0.55
C ILE A 158 3.34 -8.91 -0.27
N VAL A 159 4.03 -7.86 0.15
CA VAL A 159 5.30 -7.43 -0.46
C VAL A 159 6.48 -8.03 0.31
N ILE A 160 7.37 -8.70 -0.41
CA ILE A 160 8.61 -9.26 0.13
C ILE A 160 9.81 -8.99 -0.80
N THR A 161 11.00 -9.21 -0.28
CA THR A 161 12.23 -9.43 -1.06
C THR A 161 12.51 -10.94 -1.16
N PRO A 162 13.35 -11.43 -2.13
CA PRO A 162 13.58 -12.87 -2.34
C PRO A 162 14.19 -13.63 -1.16
N GLN A 163 14.74 -12.94 -0.17
CA GLN A 163 15.47 -13.53 0.96
C GLN A 163 14.60 -14.46 1.81
N LYS A 164 15.15 -15.58 2.26
CA LYS A 164 14.46 -16.56 3.13
C LYS A 164 13.81 -15.93 4.37
N LEU A 165 14.47 -14.94 4.98
CA LEU A 165 13.93 -14.25 6.15
C LEU A 165 12.66 -13.46 5.79
N ALA A 166 12.67 -12.75 4.65
CA ALA A 166 11.49 -12.02 4.17
C ALA A 166 10.33 -12.96 3.83
N VAL A 167 10.60 -14.14 3.27
CA VAL A 167 9.59 -15.19 3.05
C VAL A 167 8.97 -15.64 4.36
N SER A 168 9.79 -15.91 5.39
CA SER A 168 9.29 -16.30 6.72
C SER A 168 8.38 -15.24 7.33
N ASP A 169 8.77 -13.98 7.24
CA ASP A 169 7.97 -12.86 7.76
C ASP A 169 6.71 -12.62 6.90
N GLY A 170 6.80 -12.84 5.59
CA GLY A 170 5.65 -12.81 4.68
C GLY A 170 4.59 -13.86 5.02
N VAL A 171 5.00 -15.06 5.44
CA VAL A 171 4.06 -16.09 5.93
C VAL A 171 3.31 -15.61 7.18
N LYS A 172 3.97 -14.88 8.09
CA LYS A 172 3.30 -14.33 9.29
C LYS A 172 2.26 -13.29 8.89
N ALA A 173 2.59 -12.40 7.93
CA ALA A 173 1.65 -11.40 7.42
C ALA A 173 0.45 -12.06 6.72
N ALA A 174 0.67 -13.09 5.92
CA ALA A 174 -0.40 -13.86 5.30
C ALA A 174 -1.31 -14.55 6.32
N ASN A 175 -0.72 -15.14 7.36
CA ASN A 175 -1.48 -15.78 8.45
C ASN A 175 -2.30 -14.76 9.26
N MET A 176 -1.81 -13.53 9.43
CA MET A 176 -2.58 -12.45 10.03
C MET A 176 -3.86 -12.22 9.23
N PHE A 177 -3.78 -12.02 7.92
CA PHE A 177 -4.95 -11.78 7.06
C PHE A 177 -5.96 -12.95 7.06
N ARG A 178 -5.47 -14.18 7.15
CA ARG A 178 -6.29 -15.41 7.21
C ARG A 178 -6.91 -15.69 8.57
N ASN A 179 -6.60 -14.87 9.57
CA ASN A 179 -7.24 -15.03 10.88
C ASN A 179 -8.77 -14.91 10.70
N LYS A 180 -9.51 -15.85 11.30
CA LYS A 180 -10.99 -15.93 11.17
C LYS A 180 -11.72 -14.63 11.55
N ASN A 181 -11.09 -13.79 12.38
CA ASN A 181 -11.67 -12.52 12.80
C ASN A 181 -11.42 -11.39 11.78
N LEU A 182 -10.48 -11.54 10.86
CA LEU A 182 -10.16 -10.56 9.81
C LEU A 182 -10.73 -10.98 8.48
N ASN A 183 -10.49 -12.22 8.09
CA ASN A 183 -10.96 -12.85 6.86
C ASN A 183 -10.72 -11.96 5.60
N VAL A 184 -9.46 -11.47 5.48
CA VAL A 184 -9.03 -10.70 4.32
C VAL A 184 -8.52 -11.66 3.27
N ASP A 185 -9.11 -11.64 2.10
CA ASP A 185 -8.68 -12.46 0.98
C ASP A 185 -7.33 -11.99 0.43
N LEU A 186 -6.43 -12.95 0.17
CA LEU A 186 -5.11 -12.65 -0.36
C LEU A 186 -5.14 -12.74 -1.89
N LEU A 187 -4.97 -11.61 -2.58
CA LEU A 187 -4.80 -11.57 -4.03
C LEU A 187 -3.50 -12.24 -4.47
N GLY A 188 -2.43 -12.05 -3.69
CA GLY A 188 -1.16 -12.67 -4.01
C GLY A 188 0.07 -12.00 -3.37
N VAL A 189 1.21 -12.28 -3.97
CA VAL A 189 2.53 -11.84 -3.53
C VAL A 189 3.17 -10.95 -4.59
N ALA A 190 3.80 -9.85 -4.16
CA ALA A 190 4.69 -9.04 -4.99
C ALA A 190 6.13 -9.21 -4.47
N GLU A 191 7.02 -9.77 -5.29
CA GLU A 191 8.44 -9.88 -4.99
C GLU A 191 9.16 -8.63 -5.48
N ASN A 192 9.50 -7.74 -4.56
CA ASN A 192 10.26 -6.53 -4.85
C ASN A 192 11.76 -6.78 -4.75
N MET A 193 12.57 -6.00 -5.46
CA MET A 193 14.02 -6.20 -5.56
C MET A 193 14.37 -7.62 -5.99
N SER A 194 13.57 -8.15 -6.92
CA SER A 194 13.65 -9.55 -7.36
C SER A 194 14.98 -9.86 -8.04
N TYR A 195 15.48 -8.93 -8.83
CA TYR A 195 16.79 -8.99 -9.51
C TYR A 195 17.26 -7.56 -9.83
N PHE A 196 18.56 -7.42 -9.99
CA PHE A 196 19.19 -6.17 -10.42
C PHE A 196 19.57 -6.28 -11.91
N VAL A 197 19.30 -5.21 -12.67
CA VAL A 197 19.72 -5.07 -14.06
C VAL A 197 20.65 -3.85 -14.15
N PRO A 198 21.93 -4.04 -14.50
CA PRO A 198 22.86 -2.93 -14.68
C PRO A 198 22.48 -2.09 -15.91
N ALA A 199 22.52 -0.75 -15.80
CA ALA A 199 22.16 0.14 -16.89
C ALA A 199 23.00 -0.07 -18.16
N LYS A 200 24.28 -0.45 -18.00
CA LYS A 200 25.20 -0.72 -19.14
C LYS A 200 25.10 -2.14 -19.71
N HIS A 201 24.41 -3.04 -19.04
CA HIS A 201 24.26 -4.46 -19.39
C HIS A 201 22.81 -4.89 -19.21
N PRO A 202 21.88 -4.41 -20.04
CA PRO A 202 20.45 -4.64 -19.87
C PRO A 202 20.03 -6.10 -20.03
N ASP A 203 20.85 -6.91 -20.66
CA ASP A 203 20.60 -8.36 -20.85
C ASP A 203 21.02 -9.20 -19.64
N GLU A 204 21.74 -8.62 -18.68
CA GLU A 204 22.24 -9.32 -17.50
C GLU A 204 21.31 -9.12 -16.29
N LYS A 205 21.05 -10.22 -15.56
CA LYS A 205 20.26 -10.21 -14.32
C LYS A 205 21.07 -10.75 -13.16
N TYR A 206 21.16 -9.98 -12.09
CA TYR A 206 21.87 -10.36 -10.87
C TYR A 206 20.89 -10.52 -9.72
N TYR A 207 20.87 -11.70 -9.12
CA TYR A 207 19.97 -12.02 -8.00
C TYR A 207 20.63 -11.68 -6.65
N VAL A 208 20.80 -10.39 -6.38
CA VAL A 208 21.54 -9.86 -5.21
C VAL A 208 20.95 -10.37 -3.89
N PHE A 209 19.63 -10.50 -3.83
CA PHE A 209 18.92 -10.99 -2.64
C PHE A 209 18.47 -12.47 -2.75
N GLY A 210 19.05 -13.23 -3.69
CA GLY A 210 18.59 -14.58 -3.99
C GLY A 210 17.43 -14.59 -4.98
N SER A 211 16.80 -15.74 -5.18
CA SER A 211 15.70 -15.88 -6.15
C SER A 211 14.62 -16.84 -5.66
N GLY A 212 13.41 -16.70 -6.21
CA GLY A 212 12.30 -17.62 -5.99
C GLY A 212 11.57 -17.47 -4.66
N GLY A 213 11.90 -16.48 -3.84
CA GLY A 213 11.23 -16.26 -2.56
C GLY A 213 9.75 -15.95 -2.71
N GLY A 214 9.40 -15.11 -3.69
CA GLY A 214 8.01 -14.76 -4.00
C GLY A 214 7.19 -15.97 -4.43
N LYS A 215 7.75 -16.81 -5.30
CA LYS A 215 7.10 -18.07 -5.70
C LYS A 215 6.89 -18.99 -4.51
N GLN A 216 7.92 -19.17 -3.66
CA GLN A 216 7.83 -19.98 -2.46
C GLN A 216 6.75 -19.47 -1.49
N LEU A 217 6.63 -18.14 -1.30
CA LEU A 217 5.60 -17.57 -0.46
C LEU A 217 4.21 -17.78 -1.09
N ALA A 218 4.04 -17.53 -2.37
CA ALA A 218 2.79 -17.74 -3.08
C ALA A 218 2.29 -19.19 -2.95
N GLU A 219 3.17 -20.16 -3.14
CA GLU A 219 2.85 -21.59 -2.94
C GLU A 219 2.42 -21.89 -1.49
N ARG A 220 3.16 -21.38 -0.49
CA ARG A 220 2.84 -21.59 0.94
C ARG A 220 1.53 -20.93 1.36
N THR A 221 1.18 -19.87 0.68
CA THR A 221 -0.05 -19.12 0.97
C THR A 221 -1.17 -19.44 -0.02
N HIS A 222 -1.03 -20.46 -0.87
CA HIS A 222 -2.01 -20.85 -1.88
C HIS A 222 -2.56 -19.66 -2.66
N THR A 223 -1.65 -18.75 -3.07
CA THR A 223 -1.93 -17.55 -3.84
C THR A 223 -1.03 -17.49 -5.08
N GLU A 224 -1.03 -16.39 -5.79
CA GLU A 224 -0.21 -16.19 -6.98
C GLU A 224 0.94 -15.21 -6.75
N LEU A 225 2.03 -15.41 -7.49
CA LEU A 225 3.09 -14.41 -7.64
C LEU A 225 2.62 -13.37 -8.68
N LEU A 226 2.13 -12.23 -8.18
CA LEU A 226 1.56 -11.18 -9.00
C LEU A 226 2.61 -10.38 -9.75
N ALA A 227 3.75 -10.10 -9.10
CA ALA A 227 4.83 -9.31 -9.68
C ALA A 227 6.21 -9.76 -9.22
N GLN A 228 7.19 -9.62 -10.11
CA GLN A 228 8.62 -9.61 -9.81
C GLN A 228 9.17 -8.26 -10.26
N ILE A 229 9.40 -7.38 -9.29
CA ILE A 229 9.80 -5.99 -9.54
C ILE A 229 11.32 -5.92 -9.50
N PRO A 230 11.96 -5.45 -10.58
CA PRO A 230 13.41 -5.34 -10.63
C PRO A 230 13.92 -4.23 -9.71
N MET A 231 15.16 -4.37 -9.25
CA MET A 231 15.93 -3.30 -8.65
C MET A 231 16.68 -2.56 -9.76
N ILE A 232 16.41 -1.27 -9.90
CA ILE A 232 16.98 -0.41 -10.94
C ILE A 232 17.58 0.82 -10.26
N GLN A 233 18.71 1.27 -10.75
CA GLN A 233 19.42 2.40 -10.16
C GLN A 233 18.57 3.66 -10.13
N ASP A 234 17.85 3.95 -11.22
CA ASP A 234 17.03 5.16 -11.37
C ASP A 234 15.92 5.28 -10.32
N VAL A 235 15.46 4.14 -9.76
CA VAL A 235 14.40 4.14 -8.72
C VAL A 235 14.83 4.97 -7.52
N CYS A 236 16.06 4.80 -7.03
CA CYS A 236 16.56 5.55 -5.88
C CYS A 236 16.62 7.05 -6.20
N GLU A 237 17.19 7.40 -7.35
CA GLU A 237 17.34 8.81 -7.75
C GLU A 237 15.99 9.50 -7.95
N LEU A 238 15.00 8.81 -8.52
CA LEU A 238 13.66 9.36 -8.75
C LEU A 238 12.92 9.53 -7.42
N THR A 239 12.93 8.51 -6.56
CA THR A 239 12.24 8.57 -5.27
C THR A 239 12.85 9.63 -4.34
N ASP A 240 14.17 9.79 -4.34
CA ASP A 240 14.85 10.85 -3.56
C ASP A 240 14.51 12.27 -4.06
N LYS A 241 14.10 12.41 -5.32
CA LYS A 241 13.59 13.66 -5.91
C LYS A 241 12.08 13.81 -5.81
N GLY A 242 11.37 12.91 -5.13
CA GLY A 242 9.92 12.89 -5.07
C GLY A 242 9.24 12.69 -6.43
N GLN A 243 9.98 12.12 -7.39
CA GLN A 243 9.48 11.79 -8.72
C GLN A 243 8.96 10.36 -8.76
N ASN A 244 7.88 10.13 -9.48
CA ASN A 244 7.36 8.79 -9.63
C ASN A 244 8.21 7.94 -10.60
N LEU A 245 8.14 6.63 -10.44
CA LEU A 245 8.94 5.68 -11.23
C LEU A 245 8.60 5.69 -12.73
N PHE A 246 7.44 6.21 -13.11
CA PHE A 246 7.02 6.35 -14.51
C PHE A 246 7.68 7.54 -15.23
N HIS A 247 8.49 8.34 -14.52
CA HIS A 247 9.42 9.28 -15.14
C HIS A 247 10.74 8.62 -15.55
N SER A 248 10.99 7.38 -15.13
CA SER A 248 12.07 6.57 -15.67
C SER A 248 11.79 6.25 -17.14
N GLU A 249 12.82 6.29 -17.98
CA GLU A 249 12.75 5.76 -19.34
C GLU A 249 12.92 4.21 -19.36
N ASN A 250 13.00 3.60 -18.18
CA ASN A 250 13.25 2.18 -18.03
C ASN A 250 11.96 1.36 -18.25
N GLU A 251 11.77 0.88 -19.46
CA GLU A 251 10.60 0.09 -19.87
C GLU A 251 10.40 -1.17 -19.00
N LEU A 252 11.48 -1.80 -18.54
CA LEU A 252 11.39 -3.00 -17.71
C LEU A 252 10.64 -2.72 -16.39
N LEU A 253 10.92 -1.58 -15.76
CA LEU A 253 10.27 -1.15 -14.53
C LEU A 253 8.81 -0.76 -14.79
N ILE A 254 8.58 0.03 -15.83
CA ILE A 254 7.23 0.46 -16.23
C ILE A 254 6.35 -0.75 -16.50
N ASN A 255 6.82 -1.68 -17.33
CA ASN A 255 6.10 -2.89 -17.69
C ASN A 255 5.84 -3.80 -16.49
N ALA A 256 6.76 -3.86 -15.52
CA ALA A 256 6.54 -4.63 -14.29
C ALA A 256 5.35 -4.10 -13.48
N PHE A 257 5.21 -2.79 -13.31
CA PHE A 257 4.08 -2.20 -12.59
C PHE A 257 2.77 -2.21 -13.39
N GLN A 258 2.82 -2.01 -14.72
CA GLN A 258 1.64 -2.14 -15.57
C GLN A 258 1.09 -3.57 -15.55
N SER A 259 1.96 -4.57 -15.75
CA SER A 259 1.56 -5.98 -15.66
C SER A 259 1.02 -6.34 -14.28
N PHE A 260 1.59 -5.77 -13.22
CA PHE A 260 1.10 -5.96 -11.86
C PHE A 260 -0.30 -5.40 -11.67
N ALA A 261 -0.53 -4.15 -12.12
CA ALA A 261 -1.86 -3.52 -12.07
C ALA A 261 -2.90 -4.33 -12.86
N THR A 262 -2.56 -4.74 -14.09
CA THR A 262 -3.44 -5.56 -14.95
C THR A 262 -3.88 -6.86 -14.25
N LYS A 263 -2.93 -7.59 -13.63
CA LYS A 263 -3.27 -8.82 -12.91
C LYS A 263 -4.21 -8.59 -11.71
N ILE A 264 -4.06 -7.46 -11.02
CA ILE A 264 -4.97 -7.11 -9.91
C ILE A 264 -6.37 -6.83 -10.46
N VAL A 265 -6.47 -6.06 -11.55
CA VAL A 265 -7.75 -5.77 -12.22
C VAL A 265 -8.45 -7.06 -12.62
N GLU A 266 -7.75 -7.97 -13.30
CA GLU A 266 -8.32 -9.26 -13.71
C GLU A 266 -8.85 -10.09 -12.54
N LYS A 267 -8.20 -10.01 -11.38
CA LYS A 267 -8.64 -10.74 -10.19
C LYS A 267 -9.85 -10.10 -9.53
N THR A 268 -9.83 -8.77 -9.38
CA THR A 268 -10.94 -8.04 -8.74
C THR A 268 -12.21 -8.10 -9.58
N MET A 269 -12.11 -8.06 -10.92
CA MET A 269 -13.27 -8.20 -11.80
C MET A 269 -13.91 -9.60 -11.75
N LYS A 270 -13.11 -10.66 -11.67
CA LYS A 270 -13.62 -12.05 -11.57
C LYS A 270 -14.40 -12.29 -10.28
N GLU A 271 -14.04 -11.61 -9.19
CA GLU A 271 -14.78 -11.73 -7.93
C GLU A 271 -16.11 -10.98 -7.98
N GLU A 272 -16.17 -9.82 -8.67
CA GLU A 272 -17.44 -9.11 -8.89
C GLU A 272 -18.45 -9.93 -9.72
N GLU A 273 -17.98 -10.74 -10.68
CA GLU A 273 -18.84 -11.61 -11.50
C GLU A 273 -19.32 -12.88 -10.78
N SER A 274 -18.64 -13.28 -9.69
CA SER A 274 -18.92 -14.53 -8.97
C SER A 274 -19.69 -14.34 -7.66
N GLY A 275 -19.92 -13.11 -7.21
CA GLY A 275 -20.67 -12.75 -5.99
C GLY A 275 -22.02 -12.15 -6.29
#